data_64e428c3992de9bb84d2d261d2d376ea
#
_entry.id   64e428c3992de9bb84d2d261d2d376ea
#
_cell.length_a   1.000
_cell.length_b   1.000
_cell.length_c   1.000
_cell.angle_alpha   90.00
_cell.angle_beta   90.00
_cell.angle_gamma   90.00
#
_symmetry.space_group_name_H-M   'P 1'
#
loop_
_entity.id
_entity.type
_entity.pdbx_description
1 polymer ?
#
loop_
_entity_poly.entity_id
_entity_poly.type
_entity_poly.pdbx_seq_one_letter_code
_entity_poly.pdbx_strand_id
1 'polypeptide(L)'
;MLTRKSPFAQGENDRTIMQDGFSAPVESAPRQRFSSACAMVGRRVMDFSDNGDGTLTAVRCVDRQADDLDIQFEAGACPVVAIAPRAFEGCAALRRVILPESLRQIGEMAFSGCSHLRLLTIPGGVQRVGTLAFAKCSQLERVRIEPGVVQLGPSCFSKCAALK
;
A
#
# COMPACT_ATOMS: atom_id res chain seq x y z
N MET A 1 17.39 41.38 62.40
CA MET A 1 17.82 40.21 63.23
C MET A 1 17.81 39.01 62.28
N LEU A 2 18.99 38.69 61.90
CA LEU A 2 19.72 37.43 62.06
C LEU A 2 19.18 36.32 61.17
N THR A 3 19.82 36.08 60.03
CA THR A 3 21.03 35.27 59.73
C THR A 3 20.83 33.78 59.62
N ARG A 4 21.28 33.34 58.48
CA ARG A 4 22.24 32.23 58.19
C ARG A 4 21.58 30.91 57.87
N LYS A 5 22.06 30.08 57.00
CA LYS A 5 23.26 29.91 56.15
C LYS A 5 23.06 28.60 55.44
N SER A 6 23.47 28.52 54.23
CA SER A 6 23.88 27.25 53.58
C SER A 6 25.07 26.65 54.34
N PRO A 7 25.37 25.38 54.18
CA PRO A 7 26.33 25.00 53.14
C PRO A 7 26.15 23.58 52.60
N PHE A 8 26.52 23.43 51.32
CA PHE A 8 27.66 22.66 50.80
C PHE A 8 28.01 21.31 51.45
N ALA A 9 28.03 20.28 50.62
CA ALA A 9 29.11 19.31 50.41
C ALA A 9 28.62 18.31 49.35
N GLN A 10 29.14 18.28 48.20
CA GLN A 10 30.34 17.60 47.65
C GLN A 10 30.59 16.22 48.26
N GLY A 11 30.62 15.26 47.39
CA GLY A 11 31.08 13.91 47.60
C GLY A 11 31.19 13.21 46.27
N GLU A 12 32.35 13.41 45.68
CA GLU A 12 32.93 12.67 44.57
C GLU A 12 33.15 11.21 44.92
N ASN A 13 33.37 10.50 43.83
CA ASN A 13 34.16 9.24 43.73
C ASN A 13 33.32 7.97 43.80
N ASP A 14 33.58 7.04 43.01
CA ASP A 14 34.63 6.70 42.02
C ASP A 14 34.29 5.38 41.39
N ARG A 15 34.66 5.26 40.12
CA ARG A 15 35.14 4.06 39.46
C ARG A 15 34.43 2.72 39.72
N THR A 16 33.99 2.10 38.64
CA THR A 16 34.77 1.00 38.04
C THR A 16 34.03 0.44 36.83
N ILE A 17 34.59 0.68 35.68
CA ILE A 17 34.82 -0.20 34.54
C ILE A 17 34.42 -1.66 34.81
N MET A 18 33.59 -2.17 33.96
CA MET A 18 33.83 -3.44 33.27
C MET A 18 33.04 -3.45 31.97
N GLN A 19 33.79 -3.47 30.91
CA GLN A 19 33.40 -3.96 29.61
C GLN A 19 32.82 -5.36 29.75
N ASP A 20 31.73 -5.61 29.11
CA ASP A 20 31.64 -6.80 28.28
C ASP A 20 30.56 -6.59 27.24
N GLY A 21 30.99 -6.79 26.04
CA GLY A 21 30.21 -6.73 24.86
C GLY A 21 29.05 -7.72 24.86
N PHE A 22 27.90 -7.20 24.55
CA PHE A 22 26.89 -8.04 23.97
C PHE A 22 26.28 -7.27 22.80
N SER A 23 26.53 -7.82 21.63
CA SER A 23 25.94 -7.47 20.37
C SER A 23 24.46 -7.19 20.52
N ALA A 24 24.07 -5.98 20.15
CA ALA A 24 22.69 -5.68 19.90
C ALA A 24 22.22 -6.56 18.72
N PRO A 25 21.09 -7.25 18.83
CA PRO A 25 20.44 -7.81 17.67
C PRO A 25 19.95 -6.67 16.80
N VAL A 26 20.45 -6.62 15.60
CA VAL A 26 19.88 -5.86 14.49
C VAL A 26 18.46 -6.36 14.24
N GLU A 27 17.52 -5.75 14.91
CA GLU A 27 16.12 -5.96 14.65
C GLU A 27 15.50 -4.65 14.16
N SER A 28 15.86 -4.31 12.96
CA SER A 28 15.14 -3.32 12.19
C SER A 28 14.31 -4.00 11.12
N ALA A 29 13.33 -4.76 11.56
CA ALA A 29 12.13 -4.90 10.76
C ALA A 29 11.44 -3.52 10.77
N PRO A 30 11.12 -2.93 9.60
CA PRO A 30 10.34 -1.72 9.58
C PRO A 30 8.99 -2.04 10.21
N ARG A 31 8.75 -1.54 11.40
CA ARG A 31 7.43 -1.51 12.01
C ARG A 31 6.56 -0.72 11.05
N GLN A 32 5.73 -1.43 10.31
CA GLN A 32 4.67 -0.85 9.53
C GLN A 32 3.85 0.04 10.48
N ARG A 33 4.13 1.32 10.47
CA ARG A 33 3.27 2.31 11.11
C ARG A 33 2.06 2.46 10.21
N PHE A 34 1.04 1.67 10.46
CA PHE A 34 -0.27 1.99 9.95
C PHE A 34 -0.64 3.35 10.51
N SER A 35 -0.67 4.35 9.64
CA SER A 35 -1.16 5.66 10.02
C SER A 35 -2.59 5.49 10.53
N SER A 36 -2.79 5.75 11.81
CA SER A 36 -4.06 5.62 12.53
C SER A 36 -5.13 6.61 12.05
N ALA A 37 -4.86 7.40 11.03
CA ALA A 37 -5.73 8.48 10.56
C ALA A 37 -6.79 8.02 9.55
N CYS A 38 -6.74 6.77 9.07
CA CYS A 38 -7.69 6.23 8.08
C CYS A 38 -8.54 5.07 8.62
N ALA A 39 -8.81 5.03 9.93
CA ALA A 39 -9.73 4.06 10.50
C ALA A 39 -11.16 4.54 10.31
N MET A 40 -11.73 4.31 9.14
CA MET A 40 -13.18 4.30 8.98
C MET A 40 -13.72 3.05 9.66
N VAL A 41 -14.67 3.25 10.56
CA VAL A 41 -15.45 2.20 11.24
C VAL A 41 -16.25 1.45 10.16
N GLY A 42 -15.72 0.31 9.71
CA GLY A 42 -16.32 -0.51 8.69
C GLY A 42 -15.48 -1.74 8.40
N ARG A 43 -16.02 -2.70 7.69
CA ARG A 43 -15.32 -3.90 7.22
C ARG A 43 -14.14 -3.46 6.36
N ARG A 44 -12.94 -3.81 6.79
CA ARG A 44 -11.71 -3.47 6.08
C ARG A 44 -11.62 -4.27 4.79
N VAL A 45 -11.66 -3.58 3.66
CA VAL A 45 -11.65 -4.22 2.34
C VAL A 45 -10.22 -4.42 1.84
N MET A 46 -9.30 -3.51 2.19
CA MET A 46 -7.92 -3.59 1.73
C MET A 46 -6.91 -3.05 2.73
N ASP A 47 -5.67 -3.48 2.56
CA ASP A 47 -4.51 -3.01 3.30
C ASP A 47 -3.70 -2.03 2.45
N PHE A 48 -3.20 -0.97 3.11
CA PHE A 48 -2.30 0.02 2.52
C PHE A 48 -0.98 0.05 3.26
N SER A 49 0.10 0.37 2.55
CA SER A 49 1.41 0.70 3.12
C SER A 49 1.67 2.19 2.93
N ASP A 50 2.12 2.84 3.99
CA ASP A 50 2.58 4.22 3.94
C ASP A 50 3.98 4.28 3.30
N ASN A 51 4.15 5.13 2.30
CA ASN A 51 5.41 5.32 1.59
C ASN A 51 6.35 6.31 2.32
N GLY A 52 5.87 6.97 3.39
CA GLY A 52 6.65 7.92 4.17
C GLY A 52 6.70 9.35 3.59
N ASP A 53 6.07 9.58 2.46
CA ASP A 53 5.96 10.88 1.78
C ASP A 53 4.52 11.43 1.76
N GLY A 54 3.64 10.83 2.55
CA GLY A 54 2.22 11.16 2.59
C GLY A 54 1.39 10.45 1.53
N THR A 55 1.97 9.53 0.77
CA THR A 55 1.28 8.71 -0.22
C THR A 55 1.15 7.26 0.25
N LEU A 56 0.24 6.52 -0.37
CA LEU A 56 -0.01 5.12 -0.03
C LEU A 56 0.23 4.18 -1.23
N THR A 57 0.60 2.96 -0.88
CA THR A 57 0.58 1.80 -1.78
C THR A 57 -0.53 0.85 -1.35
N ALA A 58 -1.42 0.47 -2.26
CA ALA A 58 -2.40 -0.59 -2.04
C ALA A 58 -1.69 -1.94 -2.05
N VAL A 59 -1.65 -2.63 -0.91
CA VAL A 59 -0.82 -3.82 -0.73
C VAL A 59 -1.59 -5.11 -0.95
N ARG A 60 -2.82 -5.19 -0.42
CA ARG A 60 -3.58 -6.42 -0.45
C ARG A 60 -5.08 -6.19 -0.29
N CYS A 61 -5.88 -6.89 -1.07
CA CYS A 61 -7.30 -7.04 -0.84
C CYS A 61 -7.54 -8.04 0.31
N VAL A 62 -8.21 -7.58 1.35
CA VAL A 62 -8.57 -8.40 2.52
C VAL A 62 -9.92 -9.08 2.31
N ASP A 63 -10.88 -8.33 1.79
CA ASP A 63 -12.20 -8.84 1.50
C ASP A 63 -12.33 -9.31 0.03
N ARG A 64 -12.08 -10.57 -0.20
CA ARG A 64 -12.16 -11.18 -1.53
C ARG A 64 -13.59 -11.33 -2.07
N GLN A 65 -14.59 -11.01 -1.27
CA GLN A 65 -16.00 -11.02 -1.65
C GLN A 65 -16.51 -9.63 -2.05
N ALA A 66 -15.68 -8.61 -1.94
CA ALA A 66 -16.02 -7.28 -2.43
C ALA A 66 -16.27 -7.33 -3.94
N ASP A 67 -17.41 -6.85 -4.39
CA ASP A 67 -17.81 -6.82 -5.79
C ASP A 67 -17.51 -5.45 -6.46
N ASP A 68 -17.69 -4.36 -5.74
CA ASP A 68 -17.34 -3.00 -6.17
C ASP A 68 -16.28 -2.42 -5.23
N LEU A 69 -15.23 -1.85 -5.77
CA LEU A 69 -14.12 -1.30 -5.02
C LEU A 69 -13.68 0.06 -5.57
N ASP A 70 -13.73 1.06 -4.71
CA ASP A 70 -13.12 2.37 -4.95
C ASP A 70 -11.87 2.48 -4.09
N ILE A 71 -10.70 2.39 -4.72
CA ILE A 71 -9.40 2.36 -4.02
C ILE A 71 -9.15 3.69 -3.30
N GLN A 72 -9.55 4.83 -3.88
CA GLN A 72 -9.34 6.12 -3.24
C GLN A 72 -10.26 6.32 -2.05
N PHE A 73 -11.50 5.84 -2.14
CA PHE A 73 -12.44 5.89 -1.02
C PHE A 73 -11.92 5.09 0.18
N GLU A 74 -11.39 3.88 -0.05
CA GLU A 74 -10.81 3.03 0.98
C GLU A 74 -9.53 3.63 1.62
N ALA A 75 -8.76 4.40 0.84
CA ALA A 75 -7.55 5.09 1.31
C ALA A 75 -7.86 6.39 2.05
N GLY A 76 -9.07 6.93 1.91
CA GLY A 76 -9.47 8.22 2.48
C GLY A 76 -8.75 9.41 1.86
N ALA A 77 -8.20 10.29 2.69
CA ALA A 77 -7.56 11.54 2.23
C ALA A 77 -6.16 11.34 1.63
N CYS A 78 -5.49 10.21 1.90
CA CYS A 78 -4.14 9.97 1.42
C CYS A 78 -4.14 9.48 -0.02
N PRO A 79 -3.37 10.09 -0.94
CA PRO A 79 -3.33 9.67 -2.33
C PRO A 79 -2.66 8.29 -2.48
N VAL A 80 -3.30 7.41 -3.23
CA VAL A 80 -2.73 6.11 -3.58
C VAL A 80 -1.98 6.23 -4.89
N VAL A 81 -0.67 6.00 -4.85
CA VAL A 81 0.22 6.15 -6.01
C VAL A 81 0.65 4.82 -6.63
N ALA A 82 0.53 3.73 -5.91
CA ALA A 82 0.92 2.41 -6.40
C ALA A 82 -0.02 1.31 -5.93
N ILE A 83 -0.12 0.27 -6.75
CA ILE A 83 -0.74 -1.01 -6.41
C ILE A 83 0.39 -2.04 -6.39
N ALA A 84 0.55 -2.71 -5.26
CA ALA A 84 1.59 -3.72 -5.08
C ALA A 84 1.38 -4.94 -6.01
N PRO A 85 2.44 -5.70 -6.30
CA PRO A 85 2.31 -6.96 -7.02
C PRO A 85 1.31 -7.89 -6.30
N ARG A 86 0.42 -8.51 -7.08
CA ARG A 86 -0.58 -9.49 -6.61
C ARG A 86 -1.59 -8.96 -5.58
N ALA A 87 -1.73 -7.64 -5.43
CA ALA A 87 -2.60 -7.03 -4.41
C ALA A 87 -4.05 -7.53 -4.47
N PHE A 88 -4.59 -7.75 -5.66
CA PHE A 88 -5.95 -8.23 -5.91
C PHE A 88 -5.97 -9.58 -6.66
N GLU A 89 -4.87 -10.34 -6.60
CA GLU A 89 -4.81 -11.63 -7.29
C GLU A 89 -5.91 -12.57 -6.79
N GLY A 90 -6.71 -13.08 -7.72
CA GLY A 90 -7.78 -14.03 -7.42
C GLY A 90 -8.99 -13.41 -6.70
N CYS A 91 -9.18 -12.09 -6.71
CA CYS A 91 -10.41 -11.46 -6.24
C CYS A 91 -11.52 -11.68 -7.27
N ALA A 92 -12.02 -12.94 -7.32
CA ALA A 92 -12.97 -13.36 -8.37
C ALA A 92 -14.31 -12.65 -8.26
N ALA A 93 -14.74 -12.22 -7.08
CA ALA A 93 -16.01 -11.51 -6.88
C ALA A 93 -16.00 -10.07 -7.44
N LEU A 94 -14.82 -9.48 -7.62
CA LEU A 94 -14.66 -8.08 -8.02
C LEU A 94 -15.21 -7.84 -9.43
N ARG A 95 -16.27 -7.02 -9.52
CA ARG A 95 -16.97 -6.67 -10.77
C ARG A 95 -16.55 -5.31 -11.30
N ARG A 96 -16.28 -4.38 -10.39
CA ARG A 96 -15.85 -3.02 -10.70
C ARG A 96 -14.71 -2.60 -9.80
N VAL A 97 -13.72 -1.93 -10.37
CA VAL A 97 -12.67 -1.24 -9.62
C VAL A 97 -12.52 0.18 -10.15
N ILE A 98 -12.48 1.14 -9.25
CA ILE A 98 -12.18 2.55 -9.53
C ILE A 98 -10.74 2.79 -9.10
N LEU A 99 -9.89 3.08 -10.08
CA LEU A 99 -8.49 3.42 -9.88
C LEU A 99 -8.35 4.94 -9.66
N PRO A 100 -7.60 5.39 -8.65
CA PRO A 100 -7.44 6.81 -8.38
C PRO A 100 -6.58 7.52 -9.42
N GLU A 101 -6.85 8.79 -9.67
CA GLU A 101 -6.08 9.65 -10.58
C GLU A 101 -4.63 9.85 -10.13
N SER A 102 -4.39 9.74 -8.83
CA SER A 102 -3.05 9.79 -8.24
C SER A 102 -2.16 8.59 -8.61
N LEU A 103 -2.76 7.52 -9.15
CA LEU A 103 -2.06 6.27 -9.42
C LEU A 103 -0.96 6.45 -10.48
N ARG A 104 0.23 5.93 -10.19
CA ARG A 104 1.42 5.96 -11.05
C ARG A 104 1.88 4.58 -11.49
N GLN A 105 1.62 3.57 -10.67
CA GLN A 105 2.12 2.22 -10.94
C GLN A 105 1.12 1.14 -10.53
N ILE A 106 0.94 0.17 -11.42
CA ILE A 106 0.21 -1.07 -11.16
C ILE A 106 1.22 -2.22 -11.20
N GLY A 107 1.29 -2.98 -10.11
CA GLY A 107 2.24 -4.08 -9.94
C GLY A 107 1.98 -5.29 -10.83
N GLU A 108 2.93 -6.21 -10.84
CA GLU A 108 2.82 -7.48 -11.55
C GLU A 108 1.66 -8.32 -10.99
N MET A 109 0.85 -8.93 -11.88
CA MET A 109 -0.30 -9.77 -11.51
C MET A 109 -1.30 -9.09 -10.56
N ALA A 110 -1.29 -7.76 -10.44
CA ALA A 110 -2.05 -7.04 -9.43
C ALA A 110 -3.54 -7.41 -9.42
N PHE A 111 -4.18 -7.61 -10.57
CA PHE A 111 -5.57 -8.02 -10.72
C PHE A 111 -5.72 -9.35 -11.46
N SER A 112 -4.68 -10.19 -11.47
CA SER A 112 -4.73 -11.48 -12.14
C SER A 112 -5.81 -12.38 -11.55
N GLY A 113 -6.68 -12.92 -12.39
CA GLY A 113 -7.74 -13.82 -11.95
C GLY A 113 -8.98 -13.13 -11.36
N CYS A 114 -9.14 -11.81 -11.52
CA CYS A 114 -10.40 -11.10 -11.22
C CYS A 114 -11.43 -11.46 -12.31
N SER A 115 -11.99 -12.66 -12.22
CA SER A 115 -12.77 -13.27 -13.32
C SER A 115 -14.08 -12.55 -13.64
N HIS A 116 -14.69 -11.85 -12.68
CA HIS A 116 -15.94 -11.09 -12.87
C HIS A 116 -15.74 -9.62 -13.20
N LEU A 117 -14.49 -9.13 -13.25
CA LEU A 117 -14.20 -7.74 -13.62
C LEU A 117 -14.64 -7.52 -15.09
N ARG A 118 -15.55 -6.56 -15.31
CA ARG A 118 -16.14 -6.28 -16.62
C ARG A 118 -15.59 -5.04 -17.29
N LEU A 119 -15.43 -3.99 -16.52
CA LEU A 119 -15.01 -2.69 -17.02
C LEU A 119 -13.80 -2.21 -16.23
N LEU A 120 -12.83 -1.67 -16.94
CA LEU A 120 -11.62 -1.12 -16.36
C LEU A 120 -11.29 0.21 -17.03
N THR A 121 -11.04 1.24 -16.22
CA THR A 121 -10.44 2.49 -16.70
C THR A 121 -9.08 2.63 -16.05
N ILE A 122 -8.04 2.77 -16.85
CA ILE A 122 -6.67 3.04 -16.40
C ILE A 122 -6.45 4.55 -16.54
N PRO A 123 -6.26 5.28 -15.42
CA PRO A 123 -6.07 6.72 -15.44
C PRO A 123 -4.79 7.13 -16.19
N GLY A 124 -4.81 8.30 -16.79
CA GLY A 124 -3.68 8.83 -17.58
C GLY A 124 -2.41 9.09 -16.77
N GLY A 125 -2.54 9.17 -15.43
CA GLY A 125 -1.39 9.28 -14.53
C GLY A 125 -0.53 8.04 -14.42
N VAL A 126 -1.01 6.87 -14.87
CA VAL A 126 -0.30 5.59 -14.73
C VAL A 126 0.88 5.52 -15.69
N GLN A 127 2.07 5.48 -15.14
CA GLN A 127 3.31 5.37 -15.92
C GLN A 127 3.63 3.94 -16.31
N ARG A 128 3.33 2.97 -15.43
CA ARG A 128 3.66 1.56 -15.65
C ARG A 128 2.56 0.63 -15.20
N VAL A 129 2.20 -0.30 -16.09
CA VAL A 129 1.37 -1.46 -15.78
C VAL A 129 2.26 -2.70 -15.83
N GLY A 130 2.25 -3.50 -14.77
CA GLY A 130 3.11 -4.67 -14.62
C GLY A 130 2.74 -5.83 -15.55
N THR A 131 3.64 -6.80 -15.65
CA THR A 131 3.43 -8.05 -16.38
C THR A 131 2.21 -8.78 -15.84
N LEU A 132 1.36 -9.31 -16.73
CA LEU A 132 0.16 -10.10 -16.37
C LEU A 132 -0.81 -9.36 -15.41
N ALA A 133 -0.75 -8.04 -15.32
CA ALA A 133 -1.47 -7.26 -14.31
C ALA A 133 -2.98 -7.56 -14.30
N PHE A 134 -3.61 -7.76 -15.43
CA PHE A 134 -5.03 -8.10 -15.59
C PHE A 134 -5.23 -9.45 -16.29
N ALA A 135 -4.28 -10.36 -16.17
CA ALA A 135 -4.39 -11.66 -16.79
C ALA A 135 -5.55 -12.47 -16.21
N LYS A 136 -6.16 -13.32 -17.02
CA LYS A 136 -7.28 -14.20 -16.62
C LYS A 136 -8.53 -13.46 -16.12
N CYS A 137 -8.71 -12.18 -16.44
CA CYS A 137 -9.97 -11.46 -16.24
C CYS A 137 -10.96 -11.88 -17.33
N SER A 138 -11.58 -13.05 -17.19
CA SER A 138 -12.33 -13.72 -18.26
C SER A 138 -13.58 -12.97 -18.71
N GLN A 139 -14.20 -12.15 -17.84
CA GLN A 139 -15.37 -11.33 -18.15
C GLN A 139 -15.02 -9.86 -18.47
N LEU A 140 -13.74 -9.52 -18.59
CA LEU A 140 -13.34 -8.16 -18.91
C LEU A 140 -13.73 -7.84 -20.37
N GLU A 141 -14.77 -7.02 -20.53
CA GLU A 141 -15.35 -6.67 -21.81
C GLU A 141 -14.70 -5.44 -22.44
N ARG A 142 -14.39 -4.44 -21.62
CA ARG A 142 -13.85 -3.16 -22.06
C ARG A 142 -12.76 -2.65 -21.16
N VAL A 143 -11.70 -2.18 -21.77
CA VAL A 143 -10.61 -1.47 -21.10
C VAL A 143 -10.48 -0.10 -21.73
N ARG A 144 -10.64 0.93 -20.93
CA ARG A 144 -10.34 2.31 -21.30
C ARG A 144 -8.98 2.68 -20.76
N ILE A 145 -8.08 3.05 -21.63
CA ILE A 145 -6.75 3.56 -21.26
C ILE A 145 -6.76 5.05 -21.58
N GLU A 146 -6.60 5.87 -20.56
CA GLU A 146 -6.57 7.32 -20.75
C GLU A 146 -5.23 7.78 -21.33
N PRO A 147 -5.23 8.93 -22.02
CA PRO A 147 -3.97 9.50 -22.53
C PRO A 147 -2.98 9.76 -21.41
N GLY A 148 -1.72 9.37 -21.61
CA GLY A 148 -0.66 9.55 -20.61
C GLY A 148 -0.11 8.25 -20.03
N VAL A 149 -0.76 7.12 -20.23
CA VAL A 149 -0.21 5.80 -19.87
C VAL A 149 1.02 5.52 -20.74
N VAL A 150 2.17 5.30 -20.09
CA VAL A 150 3.47 5.21 -20.78
C VAL A 150 3.82 3.78 -21.17
N GLN A 151 3.64 2.82 -20.28
CA GLN A 151 4.09 1.45 -20.49
C GLN A 151 3.08 0.41 -20.00
N LEU A 152 2.73 -0.50 -20.91
CA LEU A 152 1.99 -1.71 -20.58
C LEU A 152 2.96 -2.90 -20.55
N GLY A 153 2.94 -3.65 -19.47
CA GLY A 153 3.77 -4.84 -19.30
C GLY A 153 3.35 -5.98 -20.25
N PRO A 154 4.25 -6.92 -20.52
CA PRO A 154 3.94 -8.08 -21.36
C PRO A 154 2.74 -8.86 -20.83
N SER A 155 1.89 -9.29 -21.75
CA SER A 155 0.75 -10.16 -21.45
C SER A 155 -0.23 -9.60 -20.40
N CYS A 156 -0.28 -8.27 -20.20
CA CYS A 156 -1.08 -7.65 -19.12
C CYS A 156 -2.57 -7.99 -19.22
N PHE A 157 -3.11 -8.27 -20.42
CA PHE A 157 -4.49 -8.71 -20.66
C PHE A 157 -4.59 -10.15 -21.19
N SER A 158 -3.62 -11.00 -20.87
CA SER A 158 -3.63 -12.39 -21.32
C SER A 158 -4.82 -13.15 -20.76
N LYS A 159 -5.45 -13.96 -21.60
CA LYS A 159 -6.63 -14.77 -21.23
C LYS A 159 -7.85 -13.96 -20.78
N CYS A 160 -8.00 -12.72 -21.25
CA CYS A 160 -9.23 -11.93 -21.13
C CYS A 160 -10.17 -12.32 -22.30
N ALA A 161 -10.96 -13.38 -22.09
CA ALA A 161 -11.73 -14.00 -23.19
C ALA A 161 -12.87 -13.10 -23.73
N ALA A 162 -13.42 -12.22 -22.92
CA ALA A 162 -14.51 -11.32 -23.28
C ALA A 162 -14.05 -9.97 -23.87
N LEU A 163 -12.75 -9.69 -23.86
CA LEU A 163 -12.23 -8.39 -24.34
C LEU A 163 -12.41 -8.23 -25.84
N LYS A 164 -13.05 -7.11 -26.23
CA LYS A 164 -13.37 -6.75 -27.62
C LYS A 164 -12.53 -5.57 -28.08
#